data_c1519e66b481c4042f57bcbff68d6085
#
_entry.id   c1519e66b481c4042f57bcbff68d6085
#
_cell.length_a   1.000
_cell.length_b   1.000
_cell.length_c   1.000
_cell.angle_alpha   90.00
_cell.angle_beta   90.00
_cell.angle_gamma   90.00
#
_symmetry.space_group_name_H-M   'P 1'
#
loop_
_entity.id
_entity.type
_entity.pdbx_description
1 polymer ?
#
loop_
_entity_poly.entity_id
_entity_poly.type
_entity_poly.pdbx_seq_one_letter_code
_entity_poly.pdbx_strand_id
1 'polypeptide(L)'
;MSRFDQQYELWIHTNILNEKNPRRLEILNKGLGHGTVEFLRSVWFPAIGHFNDLHPEWEVRDFSNGYRYLDLAYMPGDARGGIEIQGYGPHARDLDVRRFKIYAAVIVYWHWMAGHSFL
;
A
#
# COMPACT_ATOMS: atom_id res chain seq x y z
N MET A 1 6.37 -21.62 -4.89
CA MET A 1 6.09 -20.20 -4.69
C MET A 1 5.08 -19.74 -5.71
N SER A 2 4.03 -19.08 -5.29
CA SER A 2 2.99 -18.61 -6.20
C SER A 2 3.49 -17.47 -7.08
N ARG A 3 2.75 -17.19 -8.14
CA ARG A 3 3.07 -16.04 -8.98
C ARG A 3 2.96 -14.74 -8.20
N PHE A 4 1.97 -14.62 -7.31
CA PHE A 4 1.86 -13.47 -6.45
C PHE A 4 3.12 -13.30 -5.60
N ASP A 5 3.56 -14.37 -4.95
CA ASP A 5 4.73 -14.29 -4.06
C ASP A 5 5.97 -13.83 -4.83
N GLN A 6 6.19 -14.38 -6.02
CA GLN A 6 7.34 -14.01 -6.84
C GLN A 6 7.30 -12.53 -7.24
N GLN A 7 6.15 -12.07 -7.70
CA GLN A 7 6.00 -10.69 -8.14
C GLN A 7 6.04 -9.72 -6.95
N TYR A 8 5.46 -10.10 -5.83
CA TYR A 8 5.47 -9.29 -4.63
C TYR A 8 6.89 -9.08 -4.11
N GLU A 9 7.65 -10.14 -4.01
CA GLU A 9 9.04 -10.04 -3.52
C GLU A 9 9.91 -9.19 -4.44
N LEU A 10 9.75 -9.35 -5.74
CA LEU A 10 10.47 -8.55 -6.71
C LEU A 10 10.12 -7.07 -6.58
N TRP A 11 8.85 -6.78 -6.43
CA TRP A 11 8.35 -5.41 -6.27
C TRP A 11 8.88 -4.75 -5.00
N ILE A 12 8.80 -5.44 -3.85
CA ILE A 12 9.33 -4.92 -2.60
C ILE A 12 10.85 -4.71 -2.69
N HIS A 13 11.55 -5.67 -3.24
CA HIS A 13 13.00 -5.59 -3.37
C HIS A 13 13.41 -4.39 -4.23
N THR A 14 12.72 -4.17 -5.33
CA THR A 14 12.98 -3.02 -6.20
C THR A 14 12.74 -1.70 -5.47
N ASN A 15 11.66 -1.63 -4.68
CA ASN A 15 11.38 -0.43 -3.89
C ASN A 15 12.47 -0.17 -2.86
N ILE A 16 12.97 -1.21 -2.21
CA ILE A 16 14.04 -1.07 -1.23
C ILE A 16 15.32 -0.58 -1.89
N LEU A 17 15.68 -1.16 -3.03
CA LEU A 17 16.90 -0.79 -3.74
C LEU A 17 16.89 0.65 -4.21
N ASN A 18 15.73 1.17 -4.57
CA ASN A 18 15.60 2.52 -5.11
C ASN A 18 15.30 3.58 -4.07
N GLU A 19 15.11 3.20 -2.81
CA GLU A 19 14.72 4.15 -1.78
C GLU A 19 15.92 4.83 -1.17
N LYS A 20 15.90 6.16 -1.15
CA LYS A 20 16.96 6.98 -0.57
C LYS A 20 16.58 7.58 0.78
N ASN A 21 15.29 7.67 1.07
CA ASN A 21 14.82 8.22 2.34
C ASN A 21 14.97 7.16 3.44
N PRO A 22 15.81 7.41 4.47
CA PRO A 22 16.05 6.39 5.50
C PRO A 22 14.81 5.99 6.28
N ARG A 23 13.86 6.90 6.45
CA ARG A 23 12.62 6.59 7.17
C ARG A 23 11.76 5.59 6.39
N ARG A 24 11.57 5.85 5.11
CA ARG A 24 10.80 4.94 4.26
C ARG A 24 11.52 3.62 4.08
N LEU A 25 12.84 3.66 3.95
CA LEU A 25 13.63 2.44 3.84
C LEU A 25 13.46 1.55 5.07
N GLU A 26 13.45 2.15 6.26
CA GLU A 26 13.22 1.39 7.49
C GLU A 26 11.85 0.73 7.49
N ILE A 27 10.81 1.46 7.07
CA ILE A 27 9.46 0.92 6.99
C ILE A 27 9.40 -0.25 6.01
N LEU A 28 9.99 -0.09 4.84
CA LEU A 28 10.00 -1.15 3.82
C LEU A 28 10.75 -2.39 4.29
N ASN A 29 11.86 -2.21 5.01
CA ASN A 29 12.64 -3.33 5.52
C ASN A 29 11.91 -4.12 6.60
N LYS A 30 11.01 -3.50 7.32
CA LYS A 30 10.17 -4.20 8.30
C LYS A 30 9.11 -5.06 7.63
N GLY A 31 8.83 -4.80 6.36
CA GLY A 31 7.77 -5.46 5.63
C GLY A 31 6.44 -4.73 5.78
N LEU A 32 5.56 -4.93 4.82
CA LEU A 32 4.25 -4.30 4.85
C LEU A 32 3.36 -4.97 5.89
N GLY A 33 2.40 -4.21 6.40
CA GLY A 33 1.44 -4.74 7.35
C GLY A 33 0.64 -5.91 6.76
N HIS A 34 0.18 -6.79 7.64
CA HIS A 34 -0.56 -7.97 7.22
C HIS A 34 -1.80 -7.62 6.39
N GLY A 35 -2.51 -6.56 6.78
CA GLY A 35 -3.70 -6.13 6.04
C GLY A 35 -3.38 -5.69 4.63
N THR A 36 -2.28 -4.96 4.45
CA THR A 36 -1.85 -4.51 3.13
C THR A 36 -1.46 -5.70 2.25
N VAL A 37 -0.70 -6.64 2.79
CA VAL A 37 -0.30 -7.84 2.04
C VAL A 37 -1.53 -8.64 1.63
N GLU A 38 -2.48 -8.81 2.54
CA GLU A 38 -3.70 -9.57 2.25
C GLU A 38 -4.55 -8.88 1.18
N PHE A 39 -4.64 -7.54 1.23
CA PHE A 39 -5.30 -6.78 0.18
C PHE A 39 -4.65 -7.00 -1.18
N LEU A 40 -3.33 -6.94 -1.22
CA LEU A 40 -2.59 -7.13 -2.46
C LEU A 40 -2.79 -8.54 -3.02
N ARG A 41 -2.78 -9.55 -2.15
CA ARG A 41 -2.95 -10.94 -2.56
C ARG A 41 -4.36 -11.24 -3.03
N SER A 42 -5.35 -10.73 -2.33
CA SER A 42 -6.74 -11.15 -2.50
C SER A 42 -7.56 -10.23 -3.39
N VAL A 43 -7.16 -8.98 -3.53
CA VAL A 43 -7.92 -7.97 -4.26
C VAL A 43 -7.11 -7.40 -5.42
N TRP A 44 -5.95 -6.83 -5.12
CA TRP A 44 -5.18 -6.12 -6.13
C TRP A 44 -4.65 -7.03 -7.23
N PHE A 45 -3.91 -8.05 -6.84
CA PHE A 45 -3.26 -8.91 -7.83
C PHE A 45 -4.25 -9.71 -8.68
N PRO A 46 -5.33 -10.27 -8.11
CA PRO A 46 -6.34 -10.93 -8.96
C PRO A 46 -7.00 -9.99 -9.95
N ALA A 47 -7.19 -8.72 -9.58
CA ALA A 47 -7.89 -7.76 -10.43
C ALA A 47 -6.96 -7.11 -11.47
N ILE A 48 -5.73 -6.79 -11.07
CA ILE A 48 -4.81 -5.99 -11.89
C ILE A 48 -3.72 -6.86 -12.52
N GLY A 49 -3.19 -7.81 -11.77
CA GLY A 49 -2.21 -8.78 -12.28
C GLY A 49 -0.75 -8.34 -12.23
N HIS A 50 -0.48 -7.13 -11.77
CA HIS A 50 0.89 -6.62 -11.67
C HIS A 50 0.96 -5.53 -10.59
N PHE A 51 2.18 -5.06 -10.31
CA PHE A 51 2.43 -4.00 -9.34
C PHE A 51 2.97 -2.73 -10.00
N ASN A 52 2.81 -2.59 -11.31
CA ASN A 52 3.31 -1.42 -12.02
C ASN A 52 2.61 -0.16 -11.52
N ASP A 53 3.38 0.91 -11.32
CA ASP A 53 2.89 2.21 -10.85
C ASP A 53 2.29 2.20 -9.45
N LEU A 54 2.45 1.11 -8.72
CA LEU A 54 2.01 0.98 -7.33
C LEU A 54 3.22 1.13 -6.41
N HIS A 55 3.09 2.01 -5.42
CA HIS A 55 4.18 2.34 -4.50
C HIS A 55 3.76 2.09 -3.06
N PRO A 56 4.44 1.20 -2.34
CA PRO A 56 4.10 0.91 -0.94
C PRO A 56 4.64 1.98 0.00
N GLU A 57 3.93 2.22 1.09
CA GLU A 57 4.36 3.12 2.15
C GLU A 57 4.80 4.47 1.59
N TRP A 58 3.89 5.13 0.91
CA TRP A 58 4.19 6.36 0.19
C TRP A 58 4.00 7.57 1.09
N GLU A 59 5.05 8.39 1.22
CA GLU A 59 5.01 9.57 2.06
C GLU A 59 4.25 10.70 1.38
N VAL A 60 3.28 11.27 2.09
CA VAL A 60 2.55 12.45 1.64
C VAL A 60 2.51 13.48 2.74
N ARG A 61 2.28 14.73 2.36
CA ARG A 61 2.09 15.81 3.31
C ARG A 61 0.59 15.98 3.54
N ASP A 62 0.18 16.02 4.81
CA ASP A 62 -1.23 16.22 5.13
C ASP A 62 -1.57 17.72 5.27
N PHE A 63 -2.85 18.01 5.55
CA PHE A 63 -3.32 19.38 5.67
C PHE A 63 -2.78 20.11 6.91
N SER A 64 -2.31 19.37 7.88
CA SER A 64 -1.78 19.94 9.12
C SER A 64 -0.28 20.18 9.06
N ASN A 65 0.30 20.16 7.87
CA ASN A 65 1.74 20.33 7.64
C ASN A 65 2.57 19.18 8.16
N GLY A 66 1.92 18.06 8.50
CA GLY A 66 2.61 16.85 8.90
C GLY A 66 2.88 15.93 7.71
N TYR A 67 3.58 14.86 8.00
CA TYR A 67 3.82 13.82 7.02
C TYR A 67 3.11 12.56 7.45
N ARG A 68 2.59 11.82 6.48
CA ARG A 68 2.02 10.52 6.75
C ARG A 68 2.40 9.58 5.62
N TYR A 69 2.32 8.30 5.91
CA TYR A 69 2.57 7.27 4.89
C TYR A 69 1.25 6.63 4.52
N LEU A 70 0.95 6.65 3.23
CA LEU A 70 -0.17 5.90 2.70
C LEU A 70 0.26 4.45 2.55
N ASP A 71 -0.64 3.52 2.83
CA ASP A 71 -0.32 2.11 2.63
C ASP A 71 0.14 1.86 1.21
N LEU A 72 -0.57 2.41 0.24
CA LEU A 72 -0.26 2.27 -1.18
C LEU A 72 -0.58 3.57 -1.90
N ALA A 73 0.25 3.92 -2.87
CA ALA A 73 -0.05 5.00 -3.82
C ALA A 73 -0.02 4.42 -5.23
N TYR A 74 -1.07 4.68 -5.99
CA TYR A 74 -1.18 4.19 -7.37
C TYR A 74 -1.12 5.39 -8.30
N MET A 75 -0.10 5.44 -9.14
CA MET A 75 0.18 6.60 -9.97
C MET A 75 0.42 6.23 -11.43
N PRO A 76 -0.60 5.72 -12.11
CA PRO A 76 -0.48 5.39 -13.53
C PRO A 76 -0.59 6.67 -14.37
N GLY A 77 0.42 6.92 -15.22
CA GLY A 77 0.43 8.15 -16.03
C GLY A 77 0.43 9.37 -15.15
N ASP A 78 -0.53 10.28 -15.38
CA ASP A 78 -0.66 11.52 -14.60
C ASP A 78 -1.63 11.39 -13.43
N ALA A 79 -2.23 10.23 -13.25
CA ALA A 79 -3.18 10.02 -12.16
C ALA A 79 -2.45 9.81 -10.83
N ARG A 80 -3.11 10.21 -9.75
CA ARG A 80 -2.60 10.06 -8.38
C ARG A 80 -3.71 9.52 -7.52
N GLY A 81 -3.50 8.38 -6.93
CA GLY A 81 -4.48 7.78 -6.02
C GLY A 81 -3.81 7.20 -4.80
N GLY A 82 -4.41 7.42 -3.64
CA GLY A 82 -3.94 6.82 -2.39
C GLY A 82 -4.90 5.75 -1.93
N ILE A 83 -4.35 4.65 -1.46
CA ILE A 83 -5.13 3.53 -0.95
C ILE A 83 -4.69 3.27 0.48
N GLU A 84 -5.63 3.30 1.40
CA GLU A 84 -5.38 2.96 2.79
C GLU A 84 -6.24 1.77 3.19
N ILE A 85 -5.63 0.84 3.88
CA ILE A 85 -6.32 -0.37 4.32
C ILE A 85 -6.79 -0.14 5.75
N GLN A 86 -8.09 -0.21 5.96
CA GLN A 86 -8.70 -0.01 7.27
C GLN A 86 -9.37 -1.29 7.75
N GLY A 87 -9.84 -1.24 9.00
CA GLY A 87 -10.50 -2.39 9.59
C GLY A 87 -9.57 -3.41 10.21
N TYR A 88 -8.27 -3.15 10.15
CA TYR A 88 -7.27 -4.02 10.76
C TYR A 88 -6.83 -3.44 12.09
N GLY A 89 -7.59 -3.74 13.11
CA GLY A 89 -7.32 -3.24 14.46
C GLY A 89 -7.00 -4.37 15.42
N PRO A 90 -6.99 -4.07 16.73
CA PRO A 90 -6.66 -5.07 17.75
C PRO A 90 -7.56 -6.31 17.72
N HIS A 91 -8.78 -6.17 17.21
CA HIS A 91 -9.71 -7.30 17.13
C HIS A 91 -9.56 -8.13 15.86
N ALA A 92 -8.73 -7.69 14.94
CA ALA A 92 -8.59 -8.36 13.64
C ALA A 92 -8.09 -9.80 13.80
N ARG A 93 -7.26 -10.05 14.79
CA ARG A 93 -6.72 -11.39 15.04
C ARG A 93 -7.78 -12.40 15.47
N ASP A 94 -8.93 -11.91 15.93
CA ASP A 94 -10.04 -12.77 16.34
C ASP A 94 -10.96 -13.10 15.18
N LEU A 95 -10.68 -12.56 14.01
CA LEU A 95 -11.46 -12.80 12.80
C LEU A 95 -10.74 -13.83 11.93
N ASP A 96 -11.50 -14.69 11.29
CA ASP A 96 -10.91 -15.55 10.28
C ASP A 96 -10.62 -14.74 9.01
N VAL A 97 -9.87 -15.34 8.08
CA VAL A 97 -9.41 -14.63 6.89
C VAL A 97 -10.56 -14.11 6.05
N ARG A 98 -11.66 -14.85 5.97
CA ARG A 98 -12.82 -14.40 5.19
C ARG A 98 -13.48 -13.18 5.81
N ARG A 99 -13.65 -13.20 7.13
CA ARG A 99 -14.26 -12.09 7.83
C ARG A 99 -13.37 -10.86 7.77
N PHE A 100 -12.06 -11.06 7.86
CA PHE A 100 -11.13 -9.96 7.70
C PHE A 100 -11.32 -9.27 6.35
N LYS A 101 -11.44 -10.03 5.26
CA LYS A 101 -11.64 -9.45 3.94
C LYS A 101 -12.92 -8.63 3.84
N ILE A 102 -13.96 -9.04 4.54
CA ILE A 102 -15.24 -8.33 4.55
C ILE A 102 -15.10 -6.99 5.29
N TYR A 103 -14.35 -6.98 6.39
CA TYR A 103 -14.24 -5.79 7.22
C TYR A 103 -13.10 -4.87 6.85
N ALA A 104 -12.16 -5.32 6.03
CA ALA A 104 -11.08 -4.46 5.57
C ALA A 104 -11.66 -3.40 4.63
N ALA A 105 -11.57 -2.17 5.03
CA ALA A 105 -12.03 -1.05 4.21
C ALA A 105 -10.85 -0.45 3.46
N VAL A 106 -11.07 -0.08 2.20
CA VAL A 106 -10.07 0.57 1.37
C VAL A 106 -10.58 1.96 1.05
N ILE A 107 -9.80 2.96 1.42
CA ILE A 107 -10.09 4.34 1.09
C ILE A 107 -9.20 4.75 -0.07
N VAL A 108 -9.81 5.20 -1.16
CA VAL A 108 -9.08 5.59 -2.37
C VAL A 108 -9.24 7.08 -2.56
N TYR A 109 -8.11 7.75 -2.66
CA TYR A 109 -8.05 9.20 -2.90
C TYR A 109 -7.58 9.41 -4.35
N TRP A 110 -8.42 9.99 -5.19
CA TRP A 110 -8.07 10.22 -6.58
C TRP A 110 -7.80 11.70 -6.85
N HIS A 111 -8.87 12.41 -7.17
CA HIS A 111 -8.74 13.81 -7.60
C HIS A 111 -8.19 14.72 -6.51
N TRP A 112 -8.56 14.43 -5.28
CA TRP A 112 -8.09 15.20 -4.15
C TRP A 112 -6.55 15.21 -4.07
N MET A 113 -5.94 14.07 -4.29
CA MET A 113 -4.49 13.95 -4.19
C MET A 113 -3.77 14.50 -5.41
N ALA A 114 -4.44 14.65 -6.54
CA ALA A 114 -3.84 15.22 -7.75
C ALA A 114 -3.41 16.67 -7.55
N GLY A 115 -4.09 17.41 -6.66
CA GLY A 115 -3.73 18.78 -6.34
C GLY A 115 -2.78 18.94 -5.17
N HIS A 116 -2.26 17.85 -4.62
CA HIS A 116 -1.40 17.85 -3.45
C HIS A 116 -0.04 17.25 -3.77
N SER A 117 0.94 17.56 -2.93
CA SER A 117 2.30 17.10 -3.17
C SER A 117 2.46 15.64 -2.78
N PHE A 118 2.85 14.82 -3.73
CA PHE A 118 3.38 13.48 -3.49
C PHE A 118 4.89 13.62 -3.42
N LEU A 119 5.46 13.22 -2.32
CA LEU A 119 6.89 13.38 -2.08
C LEU A 119 7.74 12.32 -2.76
#